data_dd4c769477e7709750f4cd5e65c0201f
#
_entry.id   dd4c769477e7709750f4cd5e65c0201f
#
_cell.length_a   1.000
_cell.length_b   1.000
_cell.length_c   1.000
_cell.angle_alpha   90.00
_cell.angle_beta   90.00
_cell.angle_gamma   90.00
#
_symmetry.space_group_name_H-M   'P 1'
#
loop_
_entity.id
_entity.type
_entity.pdbx_description
1 polymer ?
#
loop_
_entity_poly.entity_id
_entity_poly.type
_entity_poly.pdbx_seq_one_letter_code
_entity_poly.pdbx_strand_id
1 'polypeptide(L)'
;MSKIIAIGIAKENNQKFKIEQVNNVEVIAGKGIKGDRYYHDYNEAKKQITLIESENIDFYNKNSDQEISYIDFRRNIITKGIELNALIGKELQIGSTKIKVHKLCEPCLELQNKLQQTNFVKNLTHRGGLRCEILTSGLITVNDDIVLIN
;
A
#
# COMPACT_ATOMS: atom_id res chain seq x y z
N MET A 1 6.16 17.87 1.37
CA MET A 1 5.86 17.41 0.00
C MET A 1 5.52 15.91 0.04
N SER A 2 4.48 15.52 -0.64
CA SER A 2 3.98 14.14 -0.58
C SER A 2 4.70 13.27 -1.60
N LYS A 3 5.28 12.18 -1.14
CA LYS A 3 6.11 11.30 -1.99
C LYS A 3 5.92 9.84 -1.67
N ILE A 4 6.32 9.00 -2.62
CA ILE A 4 6.47 7.57 -2.42
C ILE A 4 7.90 7.31 -1.92
N ILE A 5 8.04 6.57 -0.81
CA ILE A 5 9.36 6.26 -0.27
C ILE A 5 9.76 4.79 -0.43
N ALA A 6 8.79 3.91 -0.68
CA ALA A 6 9.07 2.49 -0.92
C ALA A 6 7.91 1.84 -1.66
N ILE A 7 8.20 0.78 -2.40
CA ILE A 7 7.20 -0.01 -3.15
C ILE A 7 7.45 -1.48 -2.87
N GLY A 8 6.38 -2.21 -2.53
CA GLY A 8 6.43 -3.65 -2.28
C GLY A 8 5.45 -4.42 -3.14
N ILE A 9 5.87 -5.57 -3.66
CA ILE A 9 4.99 -6.50 -4.37
C ILE A 9 5.17 -7.90 -3.81
N ALA A 10 4.09 -8.66 -3.79
CA ALA A 10 4.12 -10.06 -3.40
C ALA A 10 3.84 -10.89 -4.65
N LYS A 11 4.82 -11.68 -5.07
CA LYS A 11 4.66 -12.51 -6.28
C LYS A 11 3.62 -13.60 -6.04
N GLU A 12 2.94 -13.98 -7.09
CA GLU A 12 2.03 -15.12 -7.08
C GLU A 12 2.79 -16.36 -6.61
N ASN A 13 2.11 -17.26 -5.92
CA ASN A 13 2.69 -18.49 -5.37
C ASN A 13 3.70 -18.25 -4.24
N ASN A 14 3.67 -17.12 -3.63
CA ASN A 14 4.56 -16.83 -2.53
C ASN A 14 4.10 -17.54 -1.25
N GLN A 15 4.62 -18.74 -1.03
CA GLN A 15 4.19 -19.61 0.07
C GLN A 15 4.64 -19.12 1.45
N LYS A 16 5.60 -18.19 1.51
CA LYS A 16 6.18 -17.76 2.77
C LYS A 16 5.77 -16.36 3.19
N PHE A 17 4.72 -15.85 2.61
CA PHE A 17 4.24 -14.52 2.96
C PHE A 17 5.28 -13.42 2.69
N LYS A 18 6.14 -13.65 1.71
CA LYS A 18 7.20 -12.70 1.37
C LYS A 18 6.69 -11.57 0.50
N ILE A 19 7.27 -10.41 0.71
CA ILE A 19 7.06 -9.26 -0.16
C ILE A 19 8.44 -8.81 -0.66
N GLU A 20 8.50 -8.37 -1.91
CA GLU A 20 9.73 -7.91 -2.54
C GLU A 20 9.70 -6.39 -2.69
N GLN A 21 10.77 -5.73 -2.27
CA GLN A 21 10.90 -4.29 -2.46
C GLN A 21 11.44 -4.02 -3.87
N VAL A 22 10.79 -3.10 -4.57
CA VAL A 22 11.18 -2.72 -5.95
C VAL A 22 11.25 -1.22 -6.06
N ASN A 23 11.95 -0.71 -7.08
CA ASN A 23 12.10 0.72 -7.30
C ASN A 23 10.97 1.31 -8.15
N ASN A 24 10.34 0.51 -8.97
CA ASN A 24 9.22 0.94 -9.81
C ASN A 24 8.30 -0.22 -10.11
N VAL A 25 7.07 0.10 -10.47
CA VAL A 25 6.07 -0.89 -10.88
C VAL A 25 5.27 -0.33 -12.02
N GLU A 26 4.83 -1.22 -12.91
CA GLU A 26 3.86 -0.89 -13.94
C GLU A 26 2.47 -1.25 -13.41
N VAL A 27 1.55 -0.31 -13.45
CA VAL A 27 0.18 -0.52 -13.00
C VAL A 27 -0.77 -0.46 -14.20
N ILE A 28 -1.76 -1.35 -14.19
CA ILE A 28 -2.69 -1.49 -15.31
C ILE A 28 -4.11 -1.24 -14.80
N ALA A 29 -4.79 -0.29 -15.42
CA ALA A 29 -6.15 0.08 -15.03
C ALA A 29 -7.07 -1.15 -15.09
N GLY A 30 -7.82 -1.35 -14.00
CA GLY A 30 -8.76 -2.46 -13.87
C GLY A 30 -8.14 -3.80 -13.55
N LYS A 31 -6.80 -3.90 -13.46
CA LYS A 31 -6.12 -5.18 -13.26
C LYS A 31 -5.24 -5.22 -12.01
N GLY A 32 -4.43 -4.19 -11.77
CA GLY A 32 -3.53 -4.14 -10.63
C GLY A 32 -2.09 -3.84 -11.00
N ILE A 33 -1.16 -4.29 -10.17
CA ILE A 33 0.28 -4.08 -10.35
C ILE A 33 0.87 -5.32 -11.03
N LYS A 34 1.54 -5.12 -12.17
CA LYS A 34 2.22 -6.24 -12.84
C LYS A 34 3.25 -6.88 -11.92
N GLY A 35 3.19 -8.20 -11.83
CA GLY A 35 4.08 -8.96 -10.96
C GLY A 35 3.57 -9.17 -9.55
N ASP A 36 2.50 -8.52 -9.16
CA ASP A 36 1.89 -8.69 -7.85
C ASP A 36 0.81 -9.78 -7.89
N ARG A 37 0.64 -10.50 -6.78
CA ARG A 37 -0.28 -11.65 -6.70
C ARG A 37 -1.75 -11.31 -6.94
N TYR A 38 -2.13 -10.05 -6.74
CA TYR A 38 -3.52 -9.62 -6.97
C TYR A 38 -3.77 -9.13 -8.38
N TYR A 39 -2.76 -9.16 -9.25
CA TYR A 39 -2.91 -8.78 -10.64
C TYR A 39 -3.66 -9.86 -11.41
N HIS A 40 -4.80 -9.50 -12.02
CA HIS A 40 -5.50 -10.38 -12.96
C HIS A 40 -6.49 -9.58 -13.80
N ASP A 41 -6.98 -10.21 -14.89
CA ASP A 41 -7.72 -9.52 -15.93
C ASP A 41 -8.99 -8.79 -15.47
N TYR A 42 -9.66 -9.32 -14.46
CA TYR A 42 -10.90 -8.71 -13.94
C TYR A 42 -10.78 -8.56 -12.43
N ASN A 43 -10.03 -7.57 -12.01
CA ASN A 43 -9.82 -7.36 -10.59
C ASN A 43 -10.83 -6.39 -10.01
N GLU A 44 -11.29 -6.67 -8.79
CA GLU A 44 -12.20 -5.77 -8.09
C GLU A 44 -11.55 -4.41 -7.85
N ALA A 45 -12.34 -3.34 -7.94
CA ALA A 45 -11.87 -1.98 -7.76
C ALA A 45 -11.11 -1.78 -6.45
N LYS A 46 -11.51 -2.48 -5.38
CA LYS A 46 -10.92 -2.30 -4.05
C LYS A 46 -9.72 -3.19 -3.78
N LYS A 47 -9.22 -3.92 -4.79
CA LYS A 47 -8.13 -4.89 -4.61
C LYS A 47 -6.95 -4.67 -5.56
N GLN A 48 -6.90 -3.55 -6.24
CA GLN A 48 -5.90 -3.36 -7.29
C GLN A 48 -4.58 -2.84 -6.75
N ILE A 49 -4.61 -1.95 -5.78
CA ILE A 49 -3.39 -1.37 -5.20
C ILE A 49 -3.69 -0.87 -3.79
N THR A 50 -2.68 -0.95 -2.91
CA THR A 50 -2.81 -0.49 -1.52
C THR A 50 -1.74 0.53 -1.19
N LEU A 51 -2.11 1.51 -0.36
CA LEU A 51 -1.21 2.55 0.12
C LEU A 51 -1.17 2.53 1.64
N ILE A 52 -0.03 2.89 2.23
CA ILE A 52 0.08 3.10 3.68
C ILE A 52 1.05 4.24 3.96
N GLU A 53 0.76 5.02 4.98
CA GLU A 53 1.65 6.11 5.42
C GLU A 53 2.85 5.55 6.17
N SER A 54 4.05 5.97 5.78
CA SER A 54 5.26 5.61 6.53
C SER A 54 5.19 6.13 7.96
N GLU A 55 4.53 7.27 8.17
CA GLU A 55 4.36 7.84 9.50
C GLU A 55 3.60 6.90 10.45
N ASN A 56 2.61 6.17 9.93
CA ASN A 56 1.88 5.18 10.73
C ASN A 56 2.73 3.95 11.03
N ILE A 57 3.58 3.55 10.11
CA ILE A 57 4.52 2.45 10.33
C ILE A 57 5.56 2.87 11.39
N ASP A 58 6.09 4.07 11.27
CA ASP A 58 7.05 4.59 12.24
C ASP A 58 6.44 4.70 13.63
N PHE A 59 5.18 5.15 13.72
CA PHE A 59 4.45 5.20 14.97
C PHE A 59 4.31 3.81 15.59
N TYR A 60 3.94 2.82 14.77
CA TYR A 60 3.82 1.45 15.25
C TYR A 60 5.15 0.93 15.78
N ASN A 61 6.22 1.10 15.00
CA ASN A 61 7.56 0.62 15.38
C ASN A 61 8.07 1.28 16.66
N LYS A 62 7.77 2.55 16.84
CA LYS A 62 8.17 3.28 18.05
C LYS A 62 7.50 2.73 19.32
N ASN A 63 6.32 2.13 19.16
CA ASN A 63 5.52 1.64 20.29
C ASN A 63 5.50 0.10 20.37
N SER A 64 6.39 -0.58 19.63
CA SER A 64 6.47 -2.03 19.65
C SER A 64 7.88 -2.48 20.07
N ASP A 65 7.99 -3.74 20.48
CA ASP A 65 9.26 -4.33 20.90
C ASP A 65 10.19 -4.66 19.73
N GLN A 66 9.64 -4.81 18.53
CA GLN A 66 10.39 -5.19 17.34
C GLN A 66 10.06 -4.25 16.21
N GLU A 67 11.07 -3.84 15.47
CA GLU A 67 10.90 -3.00 14.30
C GLU A 67 10.55 -3.85 13.08
N ILE A 68 9.52 -3.43 12.35
CA ILE A 68 9.07 -4.07 11.11
C ILE A 68 9.44 -3.15 9.96
N SER A 69 10.05 -3.70 8.89
CA SER A 69 10.38 -2.90 7.72
C SER A 69 9.10 -2.43 7.00
N TYR A 70 9.22 -1.35 6.25
CA TYR A 70 8.07 -0.73 5.58
C TYR A 70 7.29 -1.73 4.71
N ILE A 71 7.97 -2.53 3.91
CA ILE A 71 7.28 -3.43 2.99
C ILE A 71 6.65 -4.64 3.68
N ASP A 72 7.11 -4.99 4.89
CA ASP A 72 6.57 -6.14 5.61
C ASP A 72 5.15 -5.90 6.14
N PHE A 73 4.67 -4.67 6.10
CA PHE A 73 3.27 -4.37 6.37
C PHE A 73 2.35 -4.81 5.24
N ARG A 74 2.93 -5.28 4.13
CA ARG A 74 2.25 -5.90 2.98
C ARG A 74 1.28 -4.96 2.28
N ARG A 75 1.61 -3.70 2.25
CA ARG A 75 0.98 -2.72 1.38
C ARG A 75 1.94 -2.42 0.23
N ASN A 76 1.38 -2.04 -0.93
CA ASN A 76 2.17 -1.85 -2.13
C ASN A 76 2.98 -0.55 -2.11
N ILE A 77 2.32 0.55 -1.77
CA ILE A 77 2.93 1.88 -1.87
C ILE A 77 3.04 2.48 -0.48
N ILE A 78 4.27 2.78 -0.08
CA ILE A 78 4.53 3.43 1.21
C ILE A 78 4.74 4.91 0.96
N THR A 79 3.92 5.75 1.58
CA THR A 79 3.88 7.19 1.34
C THR A 79 4.49 7.97 2.48
N LYS A 80 4.85 9.22 2.21
CA LYS A 80 5.31 10.19 3.21
C LYS A 80 4.72 11.55 2.89
N GLY A 81 4.31 12.26 3.94
CA GLY A 81 3.86 13.64 3.84
C GLY A 81 2.41 13.84 3.41
N ILE A 82 1.57 12.82 3.55
CA ILE A 82 0.15 12.91 3.18
C ILE A 82 -0.72 12.13 4.17
N GLU A 83 -1.83 12.71 4.58
CA GLU A 83 -2.82 12.06 5.44
C GLU A 83 -3.80 11.29 4.57
N LEU A 84 -3.58 9.99 4.44
CA LEU A 84 -4.35 9.15 3.53
C LEU A 84 -5.82 9.00 3.92
N ASN A 85 -6.12 8.88 5.21
CA ASN A 85 -7.50 8.63 5.64
C ASN A 85 -8.47 9.73 5.23
N ALA A 86 -7.99 10.96 5.08
CA ALA A 86 -8.81 12.09 4.63
C ALA A 86 -9.15 12.02 3.13
N LEU A 87 -8.56 11.07 2.40
CA LEU A 87 -8.67 11.00 0.95
C LEU A 87 -9.66 9.96 0.45
N ILE A 88 -10.40 9.31 1.35
CA ILE A 88 -11.39 8.31 0.94
C ILE A 88 -12.41 8.95 0.01
N GLY A 89 -12.63 8.34 -1.15
CA GLY A 89 -13.51 8.86 -2.19
C GLY A 89 -12.84 9.84 -3.14
N LYS A 90 -11.57 10.18 -2.90
CA LYS A 90 -10.83 11.14 -3.73
C LYS A 90 -9.99 10.43 -4.78
N GLU A 91 -9.45 11.22 -5.71
CA GLU A 91 -8.53 10.74 -6.74
C GLU A 91 -7.17 11.37 -6.56
N LEU A 92 -6.15 10.56 -6.80
CA LEU A 92 -4.75 10.96 -6.67
C LEU A 92 -4.02 10.75 -8.00
N GLN A 93 -3.09 11.65 -8.29
CA GLN A 93 -2.09 11.45 -9.34
C GLN A 93 -0.82 10.95 -8.67
N ILE A 94 -0.34 9.78 -9.06
CA ILE A 94 0.92 9.22 -8.56
C ILE A 94 1.76 8.85 -9.78
N GLY A 95 2.91 9.52 -9.96
CA GLY A 95 3.69 9.34 -11.17
C GLY A 95 2.84 9.67 -12.39
N SER A 96 2.75 8.77 -13.35
CA SER A 96 1.96 8.95 -14.56
C SER A 96 0.56 8.31 -14.48
N THR A 97 0.13 7.90 -13.29
CA THR A 97 -1.13 7.16 -13.13
C THR A 97 -2.11 7.90 -12.22
N LYS A 98 -3.40 7.65 -12.43
CA LYS A 98 -4.47 8.12 -11.55
C LYS A 98 -5.02 6.96 -10.74
N ILE A 99 -5.26 7.21 -9.47
CA ILE A 99 -5.74 6.21 -8.53
C ILE A 99 -6.95 6.77 -7.77
N LYS A 100 -7.98 5.94 -7.63
CA LYS A 100 -9.15 6.30 -6.81
C LYS A 100 -9.07 5.59 -5.47
N VAL A 101 -9.23 6.35 -4.40
CA VAL A 101 -9.22 5.81 -3.04
C VAL A 101 -10.63 5.34 -2.69
N HIS A 102 -10.77 4.07 -2.29
CA HIS A 102 -12.08 3.49 -1.99
C HIS A 102 -12.36 3.36 -0.50
N LYS A 103 -11.46 2.74 0.26
CA LYS A 103 -11.72 2.48 1.68
C LYS A 103 -10.44 2.19 2.44
N LEU A 104 -10.57 2.16 3.76
CA LEU A 104 -9.47 1.77 4.63
C LEU A 104 -9.08 0.32 4.39
N CYS A 105 -7.78 0.03 4.49
CA CYS A 105 -7.23 -1.31 4.46
C CYS A 105 -6.79 -1.66 5.88
N GLU A 106 -7.70 -2.24 6.65
CA GLU A 106 -7.42 -2.51 8.05
C GLU A 106 -6.37 -3.62 8.22
N PRO A 107 -5.60 -3.59 9.30
CA PRO A 107 -4.65 -4.67 9.60
C PRO A 107 -5.40 -5.96 9.89
N CYS A 108 -4.79 -7.11 9.58
CA CYS A 108 -5.43 -8.39 9.81
C CYS A 108 -4.67 -9.23 10.82
N LEU A 109 -5.40 -10.09 11.50
CA LEU A 109 -4.84 -10.98 12.52
C LEU A 109 -3.87 -12.00 11.91
N GLU A 110 -4.13 -12.44 10.68
CA GLU A 110 -3.22 -13.35 10.00
C GLU A 110 -1.83 -12.73 9.84
N LEU A 111 -1.76 -11.47 9.42
CA LEU A 111 -0.49 -10.77 9.29
C LEU A 111 0.18 -10.57 10.65
N GLN A 112 -0.60 -10.23 11.68
CA GLN A 112 -0.07 -10.13 13.05
C GLN A 112 0.64 -11.41 13.46
N ASN A 113 0.02 -12.55 13.22
CA ASN A 113 0.57 -13.85 13.58
C ASN A 113 1.81 -14.20 12.75
N LYS A 114 1.77 -13.92 11.43
CA LYS A 114 2.92 -14.17 10.54
C LYS A 114 4.14 -13.34 10.93
N LEU A 115 3.93 -12.11 11.39
CA LEU A 115 5.02 -11.23 11.81
C LEU A 115 5.42 -11.45 13.26
N GLN A 116 4.76 -12.36 13.97
CA GLN A 116 5.02 -12.66 15.38
C GLN A 116 4.91 -11.40 16.25
N GLN A 117 3.92 -10.56 15.95
CA GLN A 117 3.68 -9.33 16.68
C GLN A 117 2.54 -9.50 17.67
N THR A 118 2.56 -8.70 18.72
CA THR A 118 1.43 -8.59 19.65
C THR A 118 0.78 -7.22 19.45
N ASN A 119 -0.54 -7.16 19.56
CA ASN A 119 -1.30 -5.91 19.43
C ASN A 119 -1.13 -5.19 18.07
N PHE A 120 -0.70 -5.90 17.02
CA PHE A 120 -0.54 -5.34 15.68
C PHE A 120 -1.88 -4.79 15.16
N VAL A 121 -2.91 -5.62 15.19
CA VAL A 121 -4.25 -5.20 14.73
C VAL A 121 -4.75 -4.04 15.58
N LYS A 122 -4.63 -4.16 16.91
CA LYS A 122 -5.09 -3.13 17.84
C LYS A 122 -4.43 -1.78 17.60
N ASN A 123 -3.10 -1.78 17.45
CA ASN A 123 -2.33 -0.55 17.33
C ASN A 123 -2.43 0.09 15.95
N LEU A 124 -2.77 -0.69 14.93
CA LEU A 124 -2.90 -0.21 13.56
C LEU A 124 -4.35 -0.03 13.10
N THR A 125 -5.32 -0.20 13.98
CA THR A 125 -6.73 0.04 13.63
C THR A 125 -6.87 1.46 13.09
N HIS A 126 -7.46 1.58 11.89
CA HIS A 126 -7.60 2.82 11.11
C HIS A 126 -6.27 3.44 10.66
N ARG A 127 -5.15 2.73 10.85
CA ARG A 127 -3.82 3.17 10.40
C ARG A 127 -3.19 2.18 9.42
N GLY A 128 -3.96 1.22 8.93
CA GLY A 128 -3.47 0.15 8.06
C GLY A 128 -3.36 0.53 6.59
N GLY A 129 -3.69 1.76 6.23
CA GLY A 129 -3.61 2.24 4.85
C GLY A 129 -4.94 2.20 4.12
N LEU A 130 -4.85 2.31 2.79
CA LEU A 130 -6.02 2.45 1.91
C LEU A 130 -6.03 1.40 0.81
N ARG A 131 -7.24 0.99 0.43
CA ARG A 131 -7.48 0.16 -0.76
C ARG A 131 -7.92 1.07 -1.90
N CYS A 132 -7.30 0.88 -3.05
CA CYS A 132 -7.45 1.79 -4.18
C CYS A 132 -7.65 1.05 -5.50
N GLU A 133 -8.17 1.81 -6.46
CA GLU A 133 -8.39 1.39 -7.84
C GLU A 133 -7.46 2.16 -8.76
N ILE A 134 -6.91 1.49 -9.77
CA ILE A 134 -6.08 2.13 -10.79
C ILE A 134 -7.00 2.60 -11.90
N LEU A 135 -7.11 3.92 -12.08
CA LEU A 135 -7.96 4.50 -13.11
C LEU A 135 -7.27 4.62 -14.46
N THR A 136 -5.99 4.95 -14.47
CA THR A 136 -5.19 5.01 -15.70
C THR A 136 -3.90 4.23 -15.51
N SER A 137 -3.55 3.46 -16.55
CA SER A 137 -2.30 2.68 -16.52
C SER A 137 -1.09 3.60 -16.58
N GLY A 138 0.02 3.18 -15.98
CA GLY A 138 1.24 3.96 -15.98
C GLY A 138 2.33 3.34 -15.15
N LEU A 139 3.39 4.12 -14.92
CA LEU A 139 4.54 3.71 -14.12
C LEU A 139 4.56 4.49 -12.82
N ILE A 140 4.78 3.78 -11.72
CA ILE A 140 4.98 4.38 -10.39
C ILE A 140 6.40 4.07 -9.95
N THR A 141 7.14 5.11 -9.58
CA THR A 141 8.55 4.99 -9.22
C THR A 141 8.79 5.60 -7.82
N VAL A 142 9.71 5.03 -7.05
CA VAL A 142 10.12 5.60 -5.77
C VAL A 142 10.54 7.05 -5.99
N ASN A 143 10.13 7.92 -5.08
CA ASN A 143 10.29 9.38 -5.12
C ASN A 143 9.28 10.11 -6.01
N ASP A 144 8.37 9.41 -6.67
CA ASP A 144 7.28 10.09 -7.39
C ASP A 144 6.44 10.91 -6.42
N ASP A 145 5.96 12.06 -6.90
CA ASP A 145 5.07 12.92 -6.15
C ASP A 145 3.65 12.34 -6.12
N ILE A 146 2.95 12.62 -5.03
CA ILE A 146 1.54 12.28 -4.88
C ILE A 146 0.76 13.59 -4.86
N VAL A 147 -0.18 13.75 -5.78
CA VAL A 147 -0.96 14.97 -5.92
C VAL A 147 -2.45 14.65 -5.84
N LEU A 148 -3.17 15.36 -4.97
CA LEU A 148 -4.62 15.26 -4.91
C LEU A 148 -5.21 15.92 -6.14
N ILE A 149 -6.05 15.19 -6.89
CA ILE A 149 -6.68 15.72 -8.09
C ILE A 149 -8.09 16.22 -7.81
N ASN A 150 -8.83 15.45 -7.02
CA ASN A 150 -10.26 15.75 -6.88
C ASN A 150 -10.82 15.25 -5.55
#